data_65de731141ef0083d27b11432ebd4d96
#
_entry.id   65de731141ef0083d27b11432ebd4d96
#
_cell.length_a   1.000
_cell.length_b   1.000
_cell.length_c   1.000
_cell.angle_alpha   90.00
_cell.angle_beta   90.00
_cell.angle_gamma   90.00
#
_symmetry.space_group_name_H-M   'P 1'
#
loop_
_entity.id
_entity.type
_entity.pdbx_description
1 polymer ?
#
loop_
_entity_poly.entity_id
_entity_poly.type
_entity_poly.pdbx_seq_one_letter_code
_entity_poly.pdbx_strand_id
1 'polypeptide(L)'
;DDDAEGDDEQGVRNARGRTRNTKRRGQSAGDEFDTEIADDDVLVPVAGILDVLDNYAFVRTTGYLPGPSDVYVSLGQVKKYNLRKGDAVVGAIKQPREGEPSGRQKYNALVKVDAINGLSVEDAAGRVEFGSLTPLYPQERLRLETAPEKLTQRIIDLVAPIGKGQRGLIVAPPK
;
A
#
# COMPACT_ATOMS: atom_id res chain seq x y z
N ASP A 1 26.73 0.02 70.53
CA ASP A 1 27.41 -1.25 70.88
C ASP A 1 27.76 -1.93 69.61
N ASP A 2 29.00 -1.72 69.29
CA ASP A 2 30.11 -2.64 69.05
C ASP A 2 30.05 -3.37 67.72
N ASP A 3 30.92 -2.93 66.84
CA ASP A 3 32.30 -3.33 66.57
C ASP A 3 32.44 -4.67 65.89
N ALA A 4 33.05 -4.75 64.73
CA ALA A 4 34.40 -5.16 64.36
C ALA A 4 34.47 -5.51 62.91
N GLU A 5 35.22 -4.80 62.18
CA GLU A 5 36.45 -5.07 61.42
C GLU A 5 36.78 -6.54 61.14
N GLY A 6 37.21 -6.77 59.89
CA GLY A 6 37.83 -8.01 59.44
C GLY A 6 38.22 -7.89 57.97
N ASP A 7 39.35 -7.33 57.78
CA ASP A 7 40.29 -7.31 56.64
C ASP A 7 40.66 -8.74 56.19
N ASP A 8 40.88 -9.03 54.92
CA ASP A 8 42.08 -9.66 54.34
C ASP A 8 41.91 -10.08 52.89
N GLU A 9 42.65 -9.44 52.10
CA GLU A 9 43.63 -9.75 51.07
C GLU A 9 43.45 -11.00 50.16
N GLN A 10 43.76 -10.71 48.93
CA GLN A 10 44.49 -11.47 47.89
C GLN A 10 43.84 -12.64 47.17
N GLY A 11 43.71 -12.43 45.87
CA GLY A 11 43.50 -13.52 44.91
C GLY A 11 43.45 -13.07 43.46
N VAL A 12 44.58 -12.56 42.92
CA VAL A 12 44.79 -12.35 41.50
C VAL A 12 44.67 -13.66 40.74
N ARG A 13 43.66 -13.84 39.89
CA ARG A 13 43.74 -14.81 38.75
C ARG A 13 43.06 -14.24 37.53
N ASN A 14 43.90 -13.92 36.53
CA ASN A 14 43.58 -13.69 35.14
C ASN A 14 42.51 -14.66 34.61
N ALA A 15 41.35 -14.15 34.21
CA ALA A 15 40.46 -14.83 33.33
C ALA A 15 40.17 -13.91 32.15
N ARG A 16 40.79 -14.24 31.00
CA ARG A 16 40.58 -13.61 29.70
C ARG A 16 39.11 -13.56 29.35
N GLY A 17 38.45 -12.44 29.57
CA GLY A 17 37.10 -12.18 29.12
C GLY A 17 37.07 -12.07 27.59
N ARG A 18 36.62 -13.15 26.95
CA ARG A 18 36.17 -13.09 25.56
C ARG A 18 34.97 -12.15 25.50
N THR A 19 35.20 -10.93 25.09
CA THR A 19 34.17 -10.00 24.64
C THR A 19 33.47 -10.61 23.42
N ARG A 20 32.36 -11.30 23.69
CA ARG A 20 31.40 -11.64 22.64
C ARG A 20 30.77 -10.33 22.19
N ASN A 21 31.31 -9.77 21.12
CA ASN A 21 30.69 -8.72 20.34
C ASN A 21 29.38 -9.30 19.75
N THR A 22 28.31 -9.29 20.54
CA THR A 22 26.96 -9.50 20.04
C THR A 22 26.56 -8.23 19.28
N LYS A 23 27.05 -8.16 18.04
CA LYS A 23 26.47 -7.31 17.02
C LYS A 23 24.99 -7.67 16.95
N ARG A 24 24.15 -6.95 17.68
CA ARG A 24 22.69 -6.95 17.47
C ARG A 24 22.48 -6.49 16.03
N ARG A 25 22.51 -7.43 15.12
CA ARG A 25 21.93 -7.32 13.81
C ARG A 25 20.43 -7.14 14.06
N GLY A 26 19.99 -5.90 14.06
CA GLY A 26 18.57 -5.60 13.91
C GLY A 26 18.15 -6.25 12.60
N GLN A 27 17.53 -7.39 12.73
CA GLN A 27 16.85 -8.09 11.65
C GLN A 27 15.60 -7.27 11.37
N SER A 28 15.74 -6.24 10.52
CA SER A 28 14.59 -5.83 9.74
C SER A 28 14.35 -7.02 8.81
N ALA A 29 13.35 -7.82 9.11
CA ALA A 29 12.76 -8.72 8.15
C ALA A 29 12.03 -7.84 7.11
N GLY A 30 12.80 -7.14 6.28
CA GLY A 30 12.37 -6.67 5.00
C GLY A 30 12.55 -7.86 4.08
N ASP A 31 11.45 -8.42 3.59
CA ASP A 31 11.47 -9.33 2.46
C ASP A 31 12.24 -8.62 1.34
N GLU A 32 13.51 -8.97 1.17
CA GLU A 32 14.30 -8.62 -0.01
C GLU A 32 13.75 -9.47 -1.17
N PHE A 33 12.64 -9.01 -1.74
CA PHE A 33 12.26 -9.44 -3.07
C PHE A 33 13.32 -8.90 -4.02
N ASP A 34 13.91 -9.79 -4.79
CA ASP A 34 14.84 -9.41 -5.86
C ASP A 34 14.08 -8.61 -6.91
N THR A 35 14.18 -7.28 -6.80
CA THR A 35 13.57 -6.32 -7.73
C THR A 35 14.54 -5.90 -8.84
N GLU A 36 15.76 -6.47 -8.86
CA GLU A 36 16.72 -6.21 -9.92
C GLU A 36 16.29 -6.96 -11.19
N ILE A 37 16.19 -6.21 -12.27
CA ILE A 37 15.82 -6.76 -13.58
C ILE A 37 17.12 -7.13 -14.29
N ALA A 38 17.32 -8.41 -14.59
CA ALA A 38 18.41 -8.88 -15.43
C ALA A 38 18.00 -8.78 -16.92
N ASP A 39 18.99 -8.66 -17.81
CA ASP A 39 18.76 -8.51 -19.25
C ASP A 39 18.01 -9.68 -19.89
N ASP A 40 18.01 -10.85 -19.24
CA ASP A 40 17.37 -12.09 -19.69
C ASP A 40 16.00 -12.34 -19.03
N ASP A 41 15.51 -11.43 -18.17
CA ASP A 41 14.23 -11.57 -17.49
C ASP A 41 13.06 -11.29 -18.43
N VAL A 42 12.10 -12.20 -18.46
CA VAL A 42 10.83 -11.98 -19.15
C VAL A 42 9.88 -11.25 -18.22
N LEU A 43 9.47 -10.06 -18.64
CA LEU A 43 8.53 -9.22 -17.88
C LEU A 43 7.10 -9.48 -18.34
N VAL A 44 6.21 -9.76 -17.39
CA VAL A 44 4.77 -9.93 -17.64
C VAL A 44 4.06 -8.67 -17.14
N PRO A 45 3.30 -7.98 -18.02
CA PRO A 45 2.55 -6.80 -17.62
C PRO A 45 1.43 -7.16 -16.64
N VAL A 46 1.23 -6.30 -15.66
CA VAL A 46 0.18 -6.44 -14.65
C VAL A 46 -0.46 -5.09 -14.38
N ALA A 47 -1.77 -5.10 -14.14
CA ALA A 47 -2.52 -3.93 -13.73
C ALA A 47 -3.52 -4.28 -12.63
N GLY A 48 -3.76 -3.33 -11.73
CA GLY A 48 -4.73 -3.54 -10.66
C GLY A 48 -4.80 -2.36 -9.70
N ILE A 49 -5.51 -2.55 -8.62
CA ILE A 49 -5.71 -1.54 -7.59
C ILE A 49 -4.79 -1.82 -6.40
N LEU A 50 -4.04 -0.81 -5.98
CA LEU A 50 -3.13 -0.91 -4.85
C LEU A 50 -3.88 -0.95 -3.52
N ASP A 51 -3.63 -1.99 -2.74
CA ASP A 51 -4.09 -2.13 -1.37
C ASP A 51 -2.88 -2.08 -0.42
N VAL A 52 -2.77 -1.00 0.35
CA VAL A 52 -1.67 -0.79 1.30
C VAL A 52 -2.14 -1.22 2.68
N LEU A 53 -1.39 -2.12 3.28
CA LEU A 53 -1.56 -2.66 4.62
C LEU A 53 -0.42 -2.17 5.52
N ASP A 54 -0.46 -2.49 6.81
CA ASP A 54 0.50 -1.95 7.79
C ASP A 54 1.97 -2.23 7.43
N ASN A 55 2.27 -3.46 7.01
CA ASN A 55 3.65 -3.91 6.77
C ASN A 55 3.93 -4.32 5.32
N TYR A 56 2.94 -4.33 4.45
CA TYR A 56 3.05 -4.76 3.05
C TYR A 56 1.95 -4.16 2.20
N ALA A 57 2.13 -4.24 0.88
CA ALA A 57 1.14 -3.79 -0.08
C ALA A 57 0.95 -4.83 -1.18
N PHE A 58 -0.24 -4.84 -1.79
CA PHE A 58 -0.58 -5.69 -2.93
C PHE A 58 -1.26 -4.89 -4.03
N VAL A 59 -0.96 -5.22 -5.28
CA VAL A 59 -1.79 -4.86 -6.42
C VAL A 59 -2.85 -5.94 -6.59
N ARG A 60 -4.12 -5.59 -6.36
CA ARG A 60 -5.28 -6.47 -6.54
C ARG A 60 -5.63 -6.52 -8.02
N THR A 61 -5.49 -7.71 -8.62
CA THR A 61 -5.65 -7.87 -10.08
C THR A 61 -7.05 -8.30 -10.50
N THR A 62 -7.82 -8.92 -9.59
CA THR A 62 -9.16 -9.45 -9.87
C THR A 62 -10.31 -8.64 -9.26
N GLY A 63 -10.02 -7.42 -8.81
CA GLY A 63 -10.99 -6.53 -8.16
C GLY A 63 -10.41 -5.90 -6.90
N TYR A 64 -11.24 -5.67 -5.88
CA TYR A 64 -10.82 -5.04 -4.62
C TYR A 64 -10.53 -6.05 -3.50
N LEU A 65 -10.95 -7.29 -3.65
CA LEU A 65 -10.76 -8.35 -2.67
C LEU A 65 -9.46 -9.12 -2.94
N PRO A 66 -8.85 -9.71 -1.89
CA PRO A 66 -7.67 -10.57 -2.03
C PRO A 66 -7.91 -11.72 -3.01
N GLY A 67 -6.96 -11.96 -3.89
CA GLY A 67 -7.00 -13.01 -4.89
C GLY A 67 -5.66 -13.76 -5.04
N PRO A 68 -5.66 -14.93 -5.67
CA PRO A 68 -4.46 -15.75 -5.84
C PRO A 68 -3.43 -15.15 -6.81
N SER A 69 -3.87 -14.27 -7.71
CA SER A 69 -3.02 -13.58 -8.69
C SER A 69 -2.60 -12.18 -8.26
N ASP A 70 -2.79 -11.84 -6.99
CA ASP A 70 -2.34 -10.56 -6.46
C ASP A 70 -0.82 -10.45 -6.48
N VAL A 71 -0.33 -9.25 -6.71
CA VAL A 71 1.08 -8.96 -6.84
C VAL A 71 1.58 -8.19 -5.63
N TYR A 72 2.62 -8.70 -5.01
CA TYR A 72 3.26 -8.06 -3.86
C TYR A 72 4.01 -6.79 -4.28
N VAL A 73 3.88 -5.74 -3.47
CA VAL A 73 4.60 -4.48 -3.62
C VAL A 73 5.31 -4.15 -2.32
N SER A 74 6.61 -3.93 -2.39
CA SER A 74 7.37 -3.55 -1.20
C SER A 74 7.01 -2.14 -0.73
N LEU A 75 7.05 -1.90 0.59
CA LEU A 75 6.82 -0.55 1.13
C LEU A 75 7.88 0.44 0.66
N GLY A 76 9.07 -0.03 0.29
CA GLY A 76 10.10 0.78 -0.35
C GLY A 76 9.64 1.34 -1.70
N GLN A 77 9.00 0.51 -2.53
CA GLN A 77 8.40 0.94 -3.80
C GLN A 77 7.21 1.87 -3.58
N VAL A 78 6.35 1.58 -2.61
CA VAL A 78 5.23 2.47 -2.24
C VAL A 78 5.73 3.87 -1.93
N LYS A 79 6.78 3.99 -1.13
CA LYS A 79 7.41 5.28 -0.78
C LYS A 79 8.11 5.92 -1.97
N LYS A 80 8.90 5.14 -2.74
CA LYS A 80 9.66 5.62 -3.89
C LYS A 80 8.78 6.26 -4.95
N TYR A 81 7.65 5.65 -5.25
CA TYR A 81 6.71 6.10 -6.28
C TYR A 81 5.54 6.92 -5.72
N ASN A 82 5.56 7.28 -4.44
CA ASN A 82 4.48 8.00 -3.75
C ASN A 82 3.10 7.39 -4.02
N LEU A 83 3.03 6.05 -3.95
CA LEU A 83 1.81 5.29 -4.17
C LEU A 83 0.87 5.44 -2.97
N ARG A 84 -0.42 5.49 -3.25
CA ARG A 84 -1.46 5.62 -2.23
C ARG A 84 -2.44 4.44 -2.33
N LYS A 85 -3.03 4.07 -1.21
CA LYS A 85 -4.09 3.07 -1.18
C LYS A 85 -5.22 3.46 -2.14
N GLY A 86 -5.60 2.54 -3.02
CA GLY A 86 -6.63 2.75 -4.03
C GLY A 86 -6.10 3.25 -5.39
N ASP A 87 -4.80 3.48 -5.53
CA ASP A 87 -4.22 3.85 -6.83
C ASP A 87 -4.36 2.69 -7.83
N ALA A 88 -4.72 3.01 -9.06
CA ALA A 88 -4.62 2.09 -10.18
C ALA A 88 -3.17 2.05 -10.66
N VAL A 89 -2.50 0.92 -10.47
CA VAL A 89 -1.09 0.73 -10.81
C VAL A 89 -0.99 -0.17 -12.03
N VAL A 90 -0.21 0.25 -13.01
CA VAL A 90 0.22 -0.54 -14.15
C VAL A 90 1.72 -0.73 -14.06
N GLY A 91 2.18 -1.95 -14.24
CA GLY A 91 3.60 -2.29 -14.13
C GLY A 91 3.90 -3.68 -14.63
N ALA A 92 5.01 -4.25 -14.19
CA ALA A 92 5.43 -5.58 -14.60
C ALA A 92 5.97 -6.41 -13.44
N ILE A 93 5.80 -7.71 -13.56
CA ILE A 93 6.39 -8.74 -12.69
C ILE A 93 7.37 -9.59 -13.49
N LYS A 94 8.33 -10.21 -12.82
CA LYS A 94 9.16 -11.24 -13.44
C LYS A 94 8.36 -12.52 -13.65
N GLN A 95 8.51 -13.14 -14.80
CA GLN A 95 8.00 -14.48 -15.01
C GLN A 95 8.84 -15.46 -14.18
N PRO A 96 8.21 -16.33 -13.35
CA PRO A 96 8.94 -17.37 -12.63
C PRO A 96 9.71 -18.26 -13.63
N ARG A 97 11.00 -18.50 -13.39
CA ARG A 97 11.80 -19.43 -14.20
C ARG A 97 11.44 -20.85 -13.84
N GLU A 98 11.34 -21.73 -14.85
CA GLU A 98 11.20 -23.17 -14.62
C GLU A 98 12.45 -23.69 -13.90
N GLY A 99 12.26 -24.22 -12.66
CA GLY A 99 13.35 -24.77 -11.85
C GLY A 99 13.79 -23.93 -10.66
N GLU A 100 13.34 -22.69 -10.50
CA GLU A 100 13.50 -22.00 -9.23
C GLU A 100 12.60 -22.65 -8.18
N PRO A 101 13.16 -22.95 -6.99
CA PRO A 101 12.34 -23.47 -5.90
C PRO A 101 11.33 -22.39 -5.48
N SER A 102 10.13 -22.46 -6.04
CA SER A 102 8.97 -21.62 -5.62
C SER A 102 8.56 -21.87 -4.16
N GLY A 103 9.51 -22.31 -3.35
CA GLY A 103 9.26 -22.90 -2.04
C GLY A 103 8.85 -21.94 -0.93
N ARG A 104 8.89 -20.61 -1.12
CA ARG A 104 8.53 -19.65 -0.06
C ARG A 104 7.70 -18.45 -0.49
N GLN A 105 7.61 -18.15 -1.77
CA GLN A 105 6.87 -16.98 -2.25
C GLN A 105 5.52 -17.40 -2.83
N LYS A 106 4.46 -17.07 -2.12
CA LYS A 106 3.07 -17.34 -2.55
C LYS A 106 2.62 -16.36 -3.64
N TYR A 107 3.23 -15.19 -3.73
CA TYR A 107 2.85 -14.11 -4.64
C TYR A 107 4.05 -13.63 -5.45
N ASN A 108 3.80 -13.22 -6.70
CA ASN A 108 4.81 -12.56 -7.51
C ASN A 108 5.06 -11.14 -6.99
N ALA A 109 6.29 -10.64 -7.12
CA ALA A 109 6.64 -9.28 -6.73
C ALA A 109 6.60 -8.33 -7.93
N LEU A 110 6.12 -7.11 -7.70
CA LEU A 110 6.19 -6.03 -8.68
C LEU A 110 7.65 -5.57 -8.82
N VAL A 111 8.19 -5.60 -10.03
CA VAL A 111 9.56 -5.16 -10.29
C VAL A 111 9.61 -3.77 -10.93
N LYS A 112 8.59 -3.39 -11.68
CA LYS A 112 8.53 -2.10 -12.37
C LYS A 112 7.14 -1.50 -12.28
N VAL A 113 7.07 -0.17 -12.09
CA VAL A 113 5.84 0.63 -12.21
C VAL A 113 5.95 1.45 -13.48
N ASP A 114 4.97 1.34 -14.36
CA ASP A 114 4.92 2.06 -15.64
C ASP A 114 3.95 3.25 -15.59
N ALA A 115 2.80 3.08 -14.94
CA ALA A 115 1.81 4.14 -14.81
C ALA A 115 1.04 4.06 -13.48
N ILE A 116 0.57 5.22 -13.01
CA ILE A 116 -0.21 5.38 -11.79
C ILE A 116 -1.43 6.23 -12.11
N ASN A 117 -2.63 5.67 -11.99
CA ASN A 117 -3.90 6.33 -12.34
C ASN A 117 -3.93 6.87 -13.79
N GLY A 118 -3.24 6.19 -14.71
CA GLY A 118 -3.13 6.58 -16.11
C GLY A 118 -2.11 7.68 -16.39
N LEU A 119 -1.39 8.16 -15.39
CA LEU A 119 -0.31 9.13 -15.51
C LEU A 119 1.06 8.43 -15.53
N SER A 120 2.06 9.09 -16.10
CA SER A 120 3.46 8.66 -15.92
C SER A 120 3.86 8.72 -14.45
N VAL A 121 4.92 7.99 -14.08
CA VAL A 121 5.43 7.99 -12.68
C VAL A 121 5.84 9.41 -12.27
N GLU A 122 6.44 10.17 -13.19
CA GLU A 122 6.89 11.55 -12.96
C GLU A 122 5.72 12.50 -12.73
N ASP A 123 4.69 12.44 -13.57
CA ASP A 123 3.49 13.27 -13.44
C ASP A 123 2.71 12.92 -12.17
N ALA A 124 2.65 11.63 -11.82
CA ALA A 124 1.99 11.15 -10.63
C ALA A 124 2.68 11.62 -9.33
N ALA A 125 3.98 11.88 -9.35
CA ALA A 125 4.71 12.40 -8.19
C ALA A 125 4.24 13.80 -7.77
N GLY A 126 3.77 14.62 -8.72
CA GLY A 126 3.23 15.96 -8.48
C GLY A 126 1.79 16.01 -7.96
N ARG A 127 1.16 14.87 -7.68
CA ARG A 127 -0.24 14.83 -7.22
C ARG A 127 -0.45 15.51 -5.88
N VAL A 128 -1.44 16.40 -5.83
CA VAL A 128 -1.86 17.09 -4.61
C VAL A 128 -2.49 16.08 -3.63
N GLU A 129 -2.24 16.25 -2.34
CA GLU A 129 -2.91 15.45 -1.31
C GLU A 129 -4.37 15.87 -1.16
N PHE A 130 -5.26 14.89 -0.95
CA PHE A 130 -6.70 15.14 -0.81
C PHE A 130 -7.01 16.16 0.29
N GLY A 131 -6.31 16.09 1.42
CA GLY A 131 -6.51 16.99 2.55
C GLY A 131 -6.14 18.47 2.28
N SER A 132 -5.33 18.73 1.24
CA SER A 132 -4.94 20.08 0.83
C SER A 132 -5.83 20.65 -0.30
N LEU A 133 -6.78 19.86 -0.82
CA LEU A 133 -7.72 20.34 -1.83
C LEU A 133 -8.74 21.29 -1.19
N THR A 134 -9.03 22.40 -1.90
CA THR A 134 -10.12 23.30 -1.51
C THR A 134 -11.47 22.68 -1.87
N PRO A 135 -12.39 22.47 -0.90
CA PRO A 135 -13.71 21.96 -1.20
C PRO A 135 -14.52 22.99 -1.99
N LEU A 136 -15.06 22.57 -3.12
CA LEU A 136 -15.93 23.39 -3.95
C LEU A 136 -17.34 22.83 -3.94
N TYR A 137 -18.35 23.70 -3.79
CA TYR A 137 -19.73 23.30 -3.94
C TYR A 137 -20.06 23.08 -5.43
N PRO A 138 -20.84 22.05 -5.79
CA PRO A 138 -21.25 21.83 -7.16
C PRO A 138 -22.09 23.00 -7.67
N GLN A 139 -21.75 23.49 -8.87
CA GLN A 139 -22.45 24.60 -9.51
C GLN A 139 -23.44 24.12 -10.57
N GLU A 140 -23.30 22.89 -11.03
CA GLU A 140 -24.20 22.28 -12.01
C GLU A 140 -25.13 21.29 -11.33
N ARG A 141 -26.43 21.41 -11.62
CA ARG A 141 -27.45 20.48 -11.11
C ARG A 141 -27.54 19.23 -11.97
N LEU A 142 -27.63 18.07 -11.32
CA LEU A 142 -28.04 16.84 -11.97
C LEU A 142 -29.55 16.83 -12.12
N ARG A 143 -30.05 16.78 -13.36
CA ARG A 143 -31.48 16.70 -13.63
C ARG A 143 -31.94 15.25 -13.63
N LEU A 144 -32.77 14.87 -12.66
CA LEU A 144 -33.34 13.51 -12.54
C LEU A 144 -34.60 13.33 -13.40
N GLU A 145 -35.37 14.37 -13.56
CA GLU A 145 -36.57 14.33 -14.42
C GLU A 145 -36.18 14.10 -15.88
N THR A 146 -36.55 12.94 -16.42
CA THR A 146 -36.25 12.56 -17.81
C THR A 146 -37.46 12.72 -18.73
N ALA A 147 -38.71 12.77 -18.18
CA ALA A 147 -39.95 12.93 -18.93
C ALA A 147 -41.01 13.55 -18.03
N PRO A 148 -42.01 14.29 -18.61
CA PRO A 148 -43.03 15.01 -17.84
C PRO A 148 -43.88 14.13 -16.89
N GLU A 149 -44.06 12.88 -17.23
CA GLU A 149 -44.81 11.90 -16.42
C GLU A 149 -44.04 11.37 -15.21
N LYS A 150 -42.73 11.65 -15.14
CA LYS A 150 -41.85 11.22 -14.04
C LYS A 150 -41.96 12.17 -12.84
N LEU A 151 -43.17 12.27 -12.27
CA LEU A 151 -43.51 13.21 -11.19
C LEU A 151 -42.58 13.08 -9.98
N THR A 152 -42.24 11.86 -9.55
CA THR A 152 -41.35 11.62 -8.41
C THR A 152 -39.98 12.23 -8.61
N GLN A 153 -39.40 12.09 -9.82
CA GLN A 153 -38.09 12.67 -10.17
C GLN A 153 -38.14 14.19 -10.16
N ARG A 154 -39.24 14.79 -10.67
CA ARG A 154 -39.47 16.24 -10.60
C ARG A 154 -39.58 16.74 -9.15
N ILE A 155 -40.25 16.01 -8.28
CA ILE A 155 -40.36 16.39 -6.87
C ILE A 155 -38.97 16.37 -6.21
N ILE A 156 -38.13 15.36 -6.48
CA ILE A 156 -36.76 15.29 -5.97
C ILE A 156 -35.95 16.49 -6.50
N ASP A 157 -36.03 16.78 -7.79
CA ASP A 157 -35.32 17.91 -8.40
C ASP A 157 -35.70 19.28 -7.81
N LEU A 158 -36.95 19.42 -7.30
CA LEU A 158 -37.42 20.65 -6.69
C LEU A 158 -37.11 20.74 -5.20
N VAL A 159 -37.26 19.63 -4.45
CA VAL A 159 -37.18 19.63 -2.98
C VAL A 159 -35.75 19.30 -2.49
N ALA A 160 -35.07 18.40 -3.20
CA ALA A 160 -33.73 17.93 -2.84
C ALA A 160 -32.81 17.89 -4.07
N PRO A 161 -32.51 19.03 -4.70
CA PRO A 161 -31.67 19.07 -5.90
C PRO A 161 -30.28 18.50 -5.60
N ILE A 162 -29.75 17.72 -6.56
CA ILE A 162 -28.43 17.07 -6.47
C ILE A 162 -27.50 17.74 -7.46
N GLY A 163 -26.31 18.13 -6.99
CA GLY A 163 -25.26 18.68 -7.83
C GLY A 163 -24.36 17.61 -8.43
N LYS A 164 -23.83 17.86 -9.63
CA LYS A 164 -22.81 17.01 -10.24
C LYS A 164 -21.55 17.01 -9.39
N GLY A 165 -21.05 15.83 -9.03
CA GLY A 165 -19.92 15.66 -8.10
C GLY A 165 -20.29 15.67 -6.62
N GLN A 166 -21.55 15.90 -6.25
CA GLN A 166 -22.03 15.82 -4.89
C GLN A 166 -22.10 14.34 -4.44
N ARG A 167 -21.67 14.07 -3.21
CA ARG A 167 -21.84 12.77 -2.58
C ARG A 167 -23.21 12.72 -1.90
N GLY A 168 -24.03 11.78 -2.32
CA GLY A 168 -25.38 11.58 -1.78
C GLY A 168 -25.53 10.24 -1.08
N LEU A 169 -26.43 10.16 -0.10
CA LEU A 169 -26.85 8.93 0.56
C LEU A 169 -28.34 8.70 0.30
N ILE A 170 -28.68 7.53 -0.24
CA ILE A 170 -30.06 7.09 -0.42
C ILE A 170 -30.36 6.07 0.67
N VAL A 171 -31.27 6.43 1.56
CA VAL A 171 -31.73 5.57 2.66
C VAL A 171 -33.10 5.05 2.35
N ALA A 172 -33.21 3.74 2.08
CA ALA A 172 -34.50 3.08 1.94
C ALA A 172 -34.89 2.41 3.26
N PRO A 173 -36.15 2.51 3.69
CA PRO A 173 -36.61 1.80 4.89
C PRO A 173 -36.51 0.28 4.66
N PRO A 174 -36.15 -0.51 5.69
CA PRO A 174 -36.20 -1.95 5.60
C PRO A 174 -37.66 -2.40 5.38
N LYS A 175 -37.83 -3.41 4.52
CA LYS A 175 -39.13 -4.04 4.30
C LYS A 175 -39.41 -5.06 5.39
#